data_106b629bc0aa28e30945586305e1d1de
#
_entry.id   106b629bc0aa28e30945586305e1d1de
#
_cell.length_a   1.000
_cell.length_b   1.000
_cell.length_c   1.000
_cell.angle_alpha   90.00
_cell.angle_beta   90.00
_cell.angle_gamma   90.00
#
_symmetry.space_group_name_H-M   'P 1'
#
loop_
_entity.id
_entity.type
_entity.pdbx_description
1 polymer ?
#
loop_
_entity_poly.entity_id
_entity_poly.type
_entity_poly.pdbx_seq_one_letter_code
_entity_poly.pdbx_strand_id
1 'polypeptide(L)'
;KRHPNCNARAVIKLPYRPDSLGRAVVLSEFGGYQLPVSGHTWNSANFGYRGYKTASALMQAYRELFEKQIIPARRQGLAASVYTQLSDVEDEVNGFVTYDRRVVKLDAPAVREINRQLING
;
A
#
# COMPACT_ATOMS: atom_id res chain seq x y z
N LYS A 1 20.91 8.69 -11.53
CA LYS A 1 21.37 7.36 -11.04
C LYS A 1 20.15 6.47 -11.02
N ARG A 2 20.14 5.43 -11.87
CA ARG A 2 19.05 4.43 -11.89
C ARG A 2 19.09 3.67 -10.58
N HIS A 3 18.00 3.71 -9.83
CA HIS A 3 17.81 2.77 -8.73
C HIS A 3 17.75 1.35 -9.28
N PRO A 4 18.41 0.39 -8.66
CA PRO A 4 18.39 -1.00 -9.13
C PRO A 4 16.97 -1.55 -9.06
N ASN A 5 16.62 -2.30 -10.11
CA ASN A 5 15.40 -3.08 -10.31
C ASN A 5 14.66 -3.48 -9.03
N CYS A 6 13.61 -2.73 -8.68
CA CYS A 6 12.59 -3.20 -7.73
C CYS A 6 11.60 -4.15 -8.42
N ASN A 7 12.11 -5.18 -9.09
CA ASN A 7 11.34 -6.38 -9.46
C ASN A 7 11.24 -7.37 -8.29
N ALA A 8 11.41 -6.88 -7.09
CA ALA A 8 11.11 -7.69 -5.93
C ALA A 8 9.59 -7.79 -5.83
N ARG A 9 9.03 -8.95 -6.14
CA ARG A 9 7.88 -9.45 -5.40
C ARG A 9 8.26 -9.28 -3.94
N ALA A 10 7.80 -8.22 -3.33
CA ALA A 10 7.90 -8.05 -1.89
C ALA A 10 6.97 -9.09 -1.26
N VAL A 11 7.40 -10.34 -1.29
CA VAL A 11 6.89 -11.32 -0.35
C VAL A 11 7.35 -10.77 0.99
N ILE A 12 6.42 -10.28 1.79
CA ILE A 12 6.69 -10.03 3.19
C ILE A 12 7.03 -11.39 3.77
N LYS A 13 8.31 -11.75 3.68
CA LYS A 13 8.85 -12.85 4.45
C LYS A 13 8.88 -12.33 5.87
N LEU A 14 7.86 -12.65 6.60
CA LEU A 14 7.90 -12.55 8.04
C LEU A 14 8.58 -13.83 8.57
N PRO A 15 9.89 -13.84 8.79
CA PRO A 15 10.43 -14.69 9.81
C PRO A 15 10.15 -13.95 11.13
N TYR A 16 8.85 -13.74 11.41
CA TYR A 16 8.52 -13.06 12.61
C TYR A 16 8.35 -14.09 13.72
N ARG A 17 9.34 -14.15 14.58
CA ARG A 17 9.16 -14.66 15.94
C ARG A 17 8.74 -13.47 16.79
N PRO A 18 7.65 -13.58 17.57
CA PRO A 18 7.36 -12.59 18.59
C PRO A 18 8.65 -12.33 19.35
N ASP A 19 9.00 -11.04 19.47
CA ASP A 19 10.15 -10.66 20.24
C ASP A 19 10.01 -11.24 21.66
N SER A 20 11.05 -11.94 22.14
CA SER A 20 11.10 -12.46 23.49
C SER A 20 10.92 -11.38 24.57
N LEU A 21 11.05 -10.11 24.19
CA LEU A 21 10.82 -8.94 25.06
C LEU A 21 9.35 -8.44 25.04
N GLY A 22 8.45 -9.10 24.32
CA GLY A 22 7.03 -8.73 24.29
C GLY A 22 6.71 -7.43 23.54
N ARG A 23 7.62 -6.95 22.66
CA ARG A 23 7.38 -5.73 21.89
C ARG A 23 6.39 -5.98 20.74
N ALA A 24 5.57 -4.96 20.44
CA ALA A 24 4.70 -4.98 19.27
C ALA A 24 5.51 -4.91 17.97
N VAL A 25 5.12 -5.72 16.99
CA VAL A 25 5.71 -5.66 15.65
C VAL A 25 4.87 -4.84 14.74
N VAL A 26 5.49 -3.87 14.10
CA VAL A 26 4.85 -2.92 13.21
C VAL A 26 5.53 -2.97 11.85
N LEU A 27 4.73 -3.12 10.80
CA LEU A 27 5.14 -2.87 9.42
C LEU A 27 4.97 -1.37 9.15
N SER A 28 6.04 -0.61 9.35
CA SER A 28 5.99 0.86 9.39
C SER A 28 5.75 1.50 8.02
N GLU A 29 5.99 0.78 6.93
CA GLU A 29 5.74 1.26 5.57
C GLU A 29 5.62 0.08 4.61
N PHE A 30 4.55 0.09 3.79
CA PHE A 30 4.36 -0.90 2.73
C PHE A 30 3.40 -0.38 1.66
N GLY A 31 3.31 -1.06 0.52
CA GLY A 31 2.46 -0.71 -0.61
C GLY A 31 3.18 0.17 -1.61
N GLY A 32 2.95 1.47 -1.58
CA GLY A 32 3.58 2.42 -2.50
C GLY A 32 3.17 2.23 -3.96
N TYR A 33 1.98 1.69 -4.19
CA TYR A 33 1.45 1.43 -5.54
C TYR A 33 1.03 2.73 -6.21
N GLN A 34 1.61 3.02 -7.38
CA GLN A 34 1.36 4.25 -8.09
C GLN A 34 0.24 4.13 -9.12
N LEU A 35 -0.58 5.17 -9.19
CA LEU A 35 -1.51 5.45 -10.29
C LEU A 35 -1.53 6.95 -10.54
N PRO A 36 -0.83 7.46 -11.55
CA PRO A 36 -0.98 8.85 -11.95
C PRO A 36 -2.35 9.06 -12.57
N VAL A 37 -3.03 10.13 -12.16
CA VAL A 37 -4.34 10.53 -12.70
C VAL A 37 -4.14 11.77 -13.56
N SER A 38 -4.48 11.70 -14.85
CA SER A 38 -4.32 12.80 -15.80
C SER A 38 -5.02 14.07 -15.30
N GLY A 39 -4.33 15.20 -15.33
CA GLY A 39 -4.84 16.48 -14.85
C GLY A 39 -4.83 16.66 -13.31
N HIS A 40 -4.38 15.65 -12.55
CA HIS A 40 -4.35 15.64 -11.09
C HIS A 40 -2.99 15.18 -10.54
N THR A 41 -1.91 15.46 -11.27
CA THR A 41 -0.53 15.25 -10.82
C THR A 41 0.15 16.60 -10.56
N TRP A 42 1.02 16.65 -9.56
CA TRP A 42 1.77 17.84 -9.20
C TRP A 42 2.68 18.32 -10.34
N ASN A 43 3.37 17.37 -10.99
CA ASN A 43 4.23 17.60 -12.13
C ASN A 43 4.22 16.38 -13.07
N SER A 44 5.05 16.42 -14.12
CA SER A 44 5.19 15.31 -15.08
C SER A 44 6.12 14.18 -14.62
N ALA A 45 6.96 14.43 -13.62
CA ALA A 45 7.84 13.43 -13.01
C ALA A 45 7.08 12.68 -11.92
N ASN A 46 6.63 11.47 -12.21
CA ASN A 46 5.84 10.67 -11.27
C ASN A 46 6.68 9.54 -10.71
N PHE A 47 6.55 9.29 -9.41
CA PHE A 47 7.22 8.23 -8.69
C PHE A 47 6.25 7.33 -7.92
N GLY A 48 6.61 6.07 -7.80
CA GLY A 48 5.99 5.04 -6.96
C GLY A 48 6.71 3.72 -7.16
N TYR A 49 6.51 2.79 -6.24
CA TYR A 49 7.26 1.53 -6.25
C TYR A 49 6.77 0.55 -7.31
N ARG A 50 5.48 0.50 -7.57
CA ARG A 50 4.86 -0.34 -8.60
C ARG A 50 3.73 0.41 -9.27
N GLY A 51 3.82 0.53 -10.61
CA GLY A 51 2.85 1.29 -11.40
C GLY A 51 1.66 0.46 -11.89
N TYR A 52 0.50 1.09 -11.84
CA TYR A 52 -0.73 0.60 -12.45
C TYR A 52 -1.27 1.62 -13.44
N LYS A 53 -2.07 1.17 -14.39
CA LYS A 53 -2.62 2.03 -15.46
C LYS A 53 -4.10 2.35 -15.24
N THR A 54 -4.78 1.61 -14.38
CA THR A 54 -6.21 1.78 -14.11
C THR A 54 -6.51 1.66 -12.62
N ALA A 55 -7.57 2.32 -12.19
CA ALA A 55 -8.07 2.22 -10.81
C ALA A 55 -8.47 0.77 -10.46
N SER A 56 -9.04 0.05 -11.43
CA SER A 56 -9.41 -1.36 -11.24
C SER A 56 -8.20 -2.25 -10.97
N ALA A 57 -7.12 -2.08 -11.75
CA ALA A 57 -5.89 -2.84 -11.54
C ALA A 57 -5.21 -2.48 -10.21
N LEU A 58 -5.22 -1.21 -9.83
CA LEU A 58 -4.71 -0.76 -8.53
C LEU A 58 -5.53 -1.37 -7.38
N MET A 59 -6.87 -1.36 -7.48
CA MET A 59 -7.75 -1.93 -6.46
C MET A 59 -7.56 -3.44 -6.31
N GLN A 60 -7.41 -4.15 -7.43
CA GLN A 60 -7.11 -5.59 -7.42
C GLN A 60 -5.78 -5.87 -6.71
N ALA A 61 -4.74 -5.10 -7.02
CA ALA A 61 -3.43 -5.25 -6.40
C ALA A 61 -3.46 -4.94 -4.89
N TYR A 62 -4.20 -3.91 -4.49
CA TYR A 62 -4.43 -3.59 -3.08
C TYR A 62 -5.11 -4.76 -2.34
N ARG A 63 -6.19 -5.28 -2.90
CA ARG A 63 -6.91 -6.44 -2.35
C ARG A 63 -5.98 -7.65 -2.17
N GLU A 64 -5.24 -8.00 -3.22
CA GLU A 64 -4.32 -9.12 -3.19
C GLU A 64 -3.21 -8.96 -2.14
N LEU A 65 -2.69 -7.75 -2.00
CA LEU A 65 -1.67 -7.44 -0.99
C LEU A 65 -2.21 -7.71 0.42
N PHE A 66 -3.41 -7.22 0.72
CA PHE A 66 -4.01 -7.41 2.04
C PHE A 66 -4.42 -8.86 2.29
N GLU A 67 -5.15 -9.48 1.36
CA GLU A 67 -5.67 -10.85 1.54
C GLU A 67 -4.55 -11.91 1.59
N LYS A 68 -3.51 -11.74 0.76
CA LYS A 68 -2.43 -12.73 0.66
C LYS A 68 -1.25 -12.49 1.60
N GLN A 69 -1.10 -11.27 2.13
CA GLN A 69 0.09 -10.91 2.91
C GLN A 69 -0.25 -10.27 4.26
N ILE A 70 -0.98 -9.17 4.29
CA ILE A 70 -1.18 -8.39 5.52
C ILE A 70 -2.10 -9.10 6.51
N ILE A 71 -3.24 -9.59 6.05
CA ILE A 71 -4.19 -10.33 6.91
C ILE A 71 -3.56 -11.63 7.45
N PRO A 72 -2.87 -12.45 6.65
CA PRO A 72 -2.11 -13.58 7.19
C PRO A 72 -1.01 -13.16 8.18
N ALA A 73 -0.30 -12.07 7.92
CA ALA A 73 0.72 -11.54 8.82
C ALA A 73 0.15 -11.13 10.19
N ARG A 74 -1.02 -10.47 10.19
CA ARG A 74 -1.72 -10.13 11.42
C ARG A 74 -2.03 -11.37 12.26
N ARG A 75 -2.50 -12.44 11.63
CA ARG A 75 -2.78 -13.73 12.31
C ARG A 75 -1.53 -14.36 12.92
N GLN A 76 -0.35 -14.00 12.41
CA GLN A 76 0.95 -14.44 12.90
C GLN A 76 1.57 -13.47 13.93
N GLY A 77 0.88 -12.40 14.32
CA GLY A 77 1.31 -11.48 15.36
C GLY A 77 1.75 -10.09 14.90
N LEU A 78 1.54 -9.71 13.63
CA LEU A 78 1.70 -8.32 13.21
C LEU A 78 0.68 -7.44 13.95
N ALA A 79 1.18 -6.49 14.75
CA ALA A 79 0.35 -5.66 15.62
C ALA A 79 -0.21 -4.42 14.89
N ALA A 80 0.54 -3.86 13.96
CA ALA A 80 0.12 -2.73 13.15
C ALA A 80 0.80 -2.70 11.80
N SER A 81 0.20 -1.98 10.85
CA SER A 81 0.77 -1.74 9.52
C SER A 81 0.38 -0.35 9.01
N VAL A 82 1.29 0.30 8.28
CA VAL A 82 1.08 1.63 7.71
C VAL A 82 1.22 1.56 6.18
N TYR A 83 0.10 1.70 5.49
CA TYR A 83 0.09 1.72 4.02
C TYR A 83 0.58 3.07 3.49
N THR A 84 1.45 3.06 2.50
CA THR A 84 1.98 4.23 1.81
C THR A 84 1.23 4.43 0.50
N GLN A 85 0.40 5.49 0.40
CA GLN A 85 0.07 6.48 1.41
C GLN A 85 -1.36 6.99 1.25
N LEU A 86 -1.79 7.90 2.11
CA LEU A 86 -3.15 8.44 2.05
C LEU A 86 -3.36 9.36 0.85
N SER A 87 -2.41 10.22 0.55
CA SER A 87 -2.49 11.22 -0.51
C SER A 87 -1.21 11.26 -1.32
N ASP A 88 -1.33 11.53 -2.62
CA ASP A 88 -0.18 11.91 -3.44
C ASP A 88 0.54 13.13 -2.82
N VAL A 89 1.86 13.13 -2.89
CA VAL A 89 2.71 14.22 -2.40
C VAL A 89 3.77 14.51 -3.45
N GLU A 90 3.74 15.72 -4.02
CA GLU A 90 4.65 16.15 -5.07
C GLU A 90 4.68 15.14 -6.24
N ASP A 91 5.82 14.56 -6.57
CA ASP A 91 6.00 13.57 -7.63
C ASP A 91 5.62 12.13 -7.22
N GLU A 92 5.39 11.88 -5.93
CA GLU A 92 4.88 10.58 -5.47
C GLU A 92 3.38 10.46 -5.75
N VAL A 93 3.03 9.56 -6.67
CA VAL A 93 1.62 9.32 -7.09
C VAL A 93 1.08 7.97 -6.56
N ASN A 94 1.42 7.62 -5.36
CA ASN A 94 1.07 6.37 -4.67
C ASN A 94 0.02 6.55 -3.56
N GLY A 95 -0.63 7.69 -3.51
CA GLY A 95 -1.72 7.97 -2.57
C GLY A 95 -3.04 7.29 -2.94
N PHE A 96 -3.95 7.16 -1.96
CA PHE A 96 -5.35 6.79 -2.19
C PHE A 96 -6.13 7.90 -2.88
N VAL A 97 -5.71 9.14 -2.67
CA VAL A 97 -6.28 10.33 -3.29
C VAL A 97 -5.19 11.14 -3.99
N THR A 98 -5.57 11.91 -5.00
CA THR A 98 -4.66 12.80 -5.69
C THR A 98 -4.19 13.95 -4.79
N TYR A 99 -3.07 14.62 -5.13
CA TYR A 99 -2.48 15.68 -4.33
C TYR A 99 -3.45 16.84 -4.06
N ASP A 100 -4.33 17.12 -5.02
CA ASP A 100 -5.36 18.16 -4.94
C ASP A 100 -6.66 17.70 -4.23
N ARG A 101 -6.72 16.45 -3.77
CA ARG A 101 -7.85 15.80 -3.08
C ARG A 101 -9.12 15.66 -3.94
N ARG A 102 -9.03 15.85 -5.25
CA ARG A 102 -10.21 15.84 -6.14
C ARG A 102 -10.59 14.45 -6.63
N VAL A 103 -9.66 13.52 -6.68
CA VAL A 103 -9.90 12.16 -7.16
C VAL A 103 -9.52 11.14 -6.08
N VAL A 104 -10.48 10.28 -5.75
CA VAL A 104 -10.24 9.07 -4.94
C VAL A 104 -9.94 7.93 -5.91
N LYS A 105 -8.73 7.38 -5.84
CA LYS A 105 -8.23 6.38 -6.79
C LYS A 105 -8.72 4.96 -6.51
N LEU A 106 -9.01 4.65 -5.26
CA LEU A 106 -9.46 3.33 -4.80
C LEU A 106 -10.95 3.37 -4.45
N ASP A 107 -11.62 2.24 -4.63
CA ASP A 107 -13.00 2.06 -4.16
C ASP A 107 -13.04 2.08 -2.62
N ALA A 108 -13.51 3.18 -2.04
CA ALA A 108 -13.52 3.38 -0.60
C ALA A 108 -14.37 2.34 0.16
N PRO A 109 -15.56 1.91 -0.31
CA PRO A 109 -16.29 0.79 0.27
C PRO A 109 -15.49 -0.50 0.32
N ALA A 110 -14.81 -0.86 -0.79
CA ALA A 110 -13.98 -2.06 -0.85
C ALA A 110 -12.76 -1.99 0.06
N VAL A 111 -12.09 -0.84 0.14
CA VAL A 111 -10.99 -0.60 1.11
C VAL A 111 -11.48 -0.76 2.55
N ARG A 112 -12.64 -0.20 2.86
CA ARG A 112 -13.25 -0.33 4.20
C ARG A 112 -13.52 -1.78 4.57
N GLU A 113 -14.04 -2.56 3.64
CA GLU A 113 -14.32 -3.98 3.87
C GLU A 113 -13.03 -4.77 4.13
N ILE A 114 -11.99 -4.56 3.35
CA ILE A 114 -10.67 -5.17 3.54
C ILE A 114 -10.09 -4.80 4.91
N ASN A 115 -10.18 -3.53 5.29
CA ASN A 115 -9.70 -3.06 6.59
C ASN A 115 -10.50 -3.67 7.76
N ARG A 116 -11.81 -3.87 7.61
CA ARG A 116 -12.62 -4.59 8.61
C ARG A 116 -12.16 -6.04 8.78
N GLN A 117 -11.88 -6.72 7.70
CA GLN A 117 -11.33 -8.08 7.75
C GLN A 117 -9.96 -8.10 8.45
N LEU A 118 -9.11 -7.12 8.20
CA LEU A 118 -7.83 -6.97 8.88
C LEU A 118 -8.01 -6.74 10.40
N ILE A 119 -8.93 -5.87 10.80
CA ILE A 119 -9.16 -5.51 12.20
C ILE A 119 -9.80 -6.67 12.98
N ASN A 120 -10.80 -7.31 12.40
CA ASN A 120 -11.63 -8.33 13.07
C ASN A 120 -11.08 -9.76 12.90
N GLY A 121 -10.24 -9.97 11.92
CA GLY A 121 -9.65 -11.26 11.57
C GLY A 121 -8.48 -11.65 12.43
#